data_939b0811cfe43b8042a87af8c896eda9
#
_entry.id   939b0811cfe43b8042a87af8c896eda9
#
_cell.length_a   1.000
_cell.length_b   1.000
_cell.length_c   1.000
_cell.angle_alpha   90.00
_cell.angle_beta   90.00
_cell.angle_gamma   90.00
#
_symmetry.space_group_name_H-M   'P 1'
#
loop_
_entity.id
_entity.type
_entity.pdbx_description
1 polymer ?
#
loop_
_entity_poly.entity_id
_entity_poly.type
_entity_poly.pdbx_seq_one_letter_code
_entity_poly.pdbx_strand_id
1 'polypeptide(L)'
;MAIETKKPGRILDYNKKLPVLEVYTCIQSEGSRQGRPTVAIRTTGCTHRCWFGAGGWCDSWYTSIHPEKGIFTFNDIIKIYDENPEITEMMLTGGSPTMVPDLCNELTHFAHERGICITIETEGSHFIETDYPFGLVSLSPKFSNSVPALDVTTPMGKLVDQKMIDQHNKLRLNKEAIRKTLDYHTDYHYKPVYDGTKENI
;
A
#
# COMPACT_ATOMS: atom_id res chain seq x y z
N MET A 1 -5.62 10.89 28.76
CA MET A 1 -4.18 10.59 28.76
C MET A 1 -3.56 11.43 27.66
N ALA A 2 -2.60 12.29 27.97
CA ALA A 2 -1.90 13.07 26.96
C ALA A 2 -1.05 12.11 26.12
N ILE A 3 -1.25 12.10 24.80
CA ILE A 3 -0.40 11.36 23.87
C ILE A 3 0.93 12.10 23.87
N GLU A 4 2.00 11.47 24.35
CA GLU A 4 3.35 11.97 24.23
C GLU A 4 3.68 12.10 22.73
N THR A 5 3.85 13.33 22.26
CA THR A 5 4.25 13.58 20.87
C THR A 5 5.66 13.05 20.66
N LYS A 6 5.79 11.96 19.92
CA LYS A 6 7.07 11.44 19.46
C LYS A 6 7.77 12.48 18.59
N LYS A 7 9.10 12.38 18.48
CA LYS A 7 9.97 13.27 17.71
C LYS A 7 9.35 13.63 16.37
N PRO A 8 9.35 14.91 15.97
CA PRO A 8 8.80 15.31 14.69
C PRO A 8 9.45 14.47 13.59
N GLY A 9 8.61 13.78 12.82
CA GLY A 9 9.02 13.10 11.61
C GLY A 9 9.71 14.09 10.67
N ARG A 10 10.39 13.59 9.67
CA ARG A 10 11.04 14.42 8.65
C ARG A 10 9.96 15.28 8.00
N ILE A 11 10.06 16.59 8.15
CA ILE A 11 9.11 17.53 7.52
C ILE A 11 9.14 17.30 6.01
N LEU A 12 8.02 16.87 5.43
CA LEU A 12 7.89 16.75 3.99
C LEU A 12 7.88 18.15 3.36
N ASP A 13 8.62 18.29 2.27
CA ASP A 13 8.45 19.45 1.40
C ASP A 13 7.22 19.22 0.50
N TYR A 14 6.15 19.96 0.76
CA TYR A 14 4.85 19.80 0.07
C TYR A 14 4.91 20.12 -1.43
N ASN A 15 5.95 20.79 -1.90
CA ASN A 15 6.17 21.10 -3.31
C ASN A 15 7.04 20.06 -4.01
N LYS A 16 7.70 19.18 -3.27
CA LYS A 16 8.54 18.13 -3.82
C LYS A 16 7.71 16.95 -4.31
N LYS A 17 8.10 16.39 -5.45
CA LYS A 17 7.48 15.16 -5.95
C LYS A 17 7.71 14.00 -5.01
N LEU A 18 6.62 13.35 -4.65
CA LEU A 18 6.54 12.17 -3.80
C LEU A 18 6.64 10.89 -4.65
N PRO A 19 6.93 9.74 -4.06
CA PRO A 19 6.82 8.45 -4.73
C PRO A 19 5.35 8.03 -4.90
N VAL A 20 4.56 8.91 -5.56
CA VAL A 20 3.13 8.76 -5.83
C VAL A 20 2.90 8.85 -7.32
N LEU A 21 2.31 7.79 -7.91
CA LEU A 21 2.07 7.67 -9.35
C LEU A 21 0.70 8.17 -9.75
N GLU A 22 -0.30 7.95 -8.90
CA GLU A 22 -1.69 8.26 -9.21
C GLU A 22 -2.37 8.87 -7.98
N VAL A 23 -3.18 9.89 -8.22
CA VAL A 23 -4.13 10.44 -7.25
C VAL A 23 -5.42 10.72 -8.00
N TYR A 24 -6.52 10.07 -7.60
CA TYR A 24 -7.80 10.21 -8.27
C TYR A 24 -8.98 9.91 -7.32
N THR A 25 -10.15 10.41 -7.67
CA THR A 25 -11.40 10.09 -6.96
C THR A 25 -12.04 8.85 -7.56
N CYS A 26 -12.55 7.97 -6.71
CA CYS A 26 -13.26 6.75 -7.12
C CYS A 26 -14.28 6.32 -6.06
N ILE A 27 -14.97 5.23 -6.32
CA ILE A 27 -15.73 4.51 -5.29
C ILE A 27 -14.87 3.35 -4.80
N GLN A 28 -14.68 3.23 -3.49
CA GLN A 28 -13.98 2.08 -2.91
C GLN A 28 -14.74 0.80 -3.31
N SER A 29 -14.05 -0.09 -4.00
CA SER A 29 -14.65 -1.31 -4.54
C SER A 29 -14.52 -2.53 -3.62
N GLU A 30 -13.73 -2.45 -2.56
CA GLU A 30 -13.31 -3.61 -1.77
C GLU A 30 -13.40 -3.39 -0.25
N GLY A 31 -13.58 -4.51 0.46
CA GLY A 31 -13.51 -4.57 1.91
C GLY A 31 -14.67 -3.91 2.65
N SER A 32 -14.47 -3.64 3.94
CA SER A 32 -15.51 -3.09 4.83
C SER A 32 -15.90 -1.64 4.53
N ARG A 33 -15.10 -0.95 3.70
CA ARG A 33 -15.38 0.45 3.26
C ARG A 33 -15.94 0.53 1.85
N GLN A 34 -16.35 -0.59 1.26
CA GLN A 34 -16.93 -0.66 -0.09
C GLN A 34 -18.12 0.28 -0.26
N GLY A 35 -18.21 0.91 -1.43
CA GLY A 35 -19.31 1.82 -1.81
C GLY A 35 -19.10 3.27 -1.40
N ARG A 36 -18.00 3.62 -0.71
CA ARG A 36 -17.72 4.98 -0.27
C ARG A 36 -16.93 5.78 -1.32
N PRO A 37 -17.32 7.03 -1.60
CA PRO A 37 -16.46 7.94 -2.36
C PRO A 37 -15.12 8.11 -1.65
N THR A 38 -14.02 7.95 -2.38
CA THR A 38 -12.67 7.97 -1.81
C THR A 38 -11.67 8.63 -2.75
N VAL A 39 -10.63 9.21 -2.18
CA VAL A 39 -9.44 9.60 -2.94
C VAL A 39 -8.43 8.45 -2.86
N ALA A 40 -8.10 7.86 -4.00
CA ALA A 40 -7.06 6.84 -4.11
C ALA A 40 -5.70 7.49 -4.35
N ILE A 41 -4.72 7.11 -3.54
CA ILE A 41 -3.32 7.54 -3.64
C ILE A 41 -2.48 6.29 -3.86
N ARG A 42 -1.91 6.16 -5.07
CA ARG A 42 -1.07 5.02 -5.43
C ARG A 42 0.40 5.35 -5.35
N THR A 43 1.11 4.68 -4.45
CA THR A 43 2.56 4.80 -4.31
C THR A 43 3.30 3.95 -5.33
N THR A 44 4.53 4.36 -5.67
CA THR A 44 5.47 3.55 -6.45
C THR A 44 6.43 2.80 -5.53
N GLY A 45 6.96 1.68 -6.03
CA GLY A 45 7.84 0.80 -5.29
C GLY A 45 7.10 -0.33 -4.57
N CYS A 46 7.62 -1.55 -4.72
CA CYS A 46 7.16 -2.74 -4.00
C CYS A 46 8.33 -3.70 -3.81
N THR A 47 8.38 -4.37 -2.67
CA THR A 47 9.38 -5.39 -2.39
C THR A 47 9.09 -6.72 -3.07
N HIS A 48 7.86 -6.92 -3.55
CA HIS A 48 7.36 -8.16 -4.12
C HIS A 48 7.39 -8.15 -5.64
N ARG A 49 7.40 -9.36 -6.19
CA ARG A 49 7.29 -9.65 -7.63
C ARG A 49 6.24 -10.74 -7.78
N CYS A 50 4.98 -10.37 -7.54
CA CYS A 50 3.89 -11.34 -7.50
C CYS A 50 3.52 -11.81 -8.90
N TRP A 51 3.49 -13.14 -9.07
CA TRP A 51 2.99 -13.82 -10.26
C TRP A 51 2.07 -14.95 -9.83
N PHE A 52 0.89 -15.01 -10.41
CA PHE A 52 -0.19 -15.91 -10.00
C PHE A 52 -0.47 -16.98 -11.06
N GLY A 53 0.57 -17.50 -11.70
CA GLY A 53 0.41 -18.55 -12.74
C GLY A 53 -0.45 -18.05 -13.90
N ALA A 54 -1.53 -18.77 -14.19
CA ALA A 54 -2.47 -18.40 -15.25
C ALA A 54 -3.16 -17.05 -15.02
N GLY A 55 -3.22 -16.56 -13.78
CA GLY A 55 -3.70 -15.22 -13.44
C GLY A 55 -2.74 -14.09 -13.81
N GLY A 56 -1.52 -14.42 -14.19
CA GLY A 56 -0.53 -13.47 -14.66
C GLY A 56 0.22 -12.74 -13.54
N TRP A 57 0.88 -11.66 -13.92
CA TRP A 57 1.55 -10.74 -12.99
C TRP A 57 0.55 -9.90 -12.21
N CYS A 58 0.99 -9.43 -11.03
CA CYS A 58 0.23 -8.44 -10.27
C CYS A 58 -0.26 -7.32 -11.20
N ASP A 59 -1.52 -6.93 -11.05
CA ASP A 59 -2.16 -5.86 -11.84
C ASP A 59 -1.43 -4.52 -11.73
N SER A 60 -0.78 -4.30 -10.59
CA SER A 60 0.05 -3.12 -10.31
C SER A 60 1.55 -3.37 -10.55
N TRP A 61 1.91 -4.26 -11.48
CA TRP A 61 3.31 -4.61 -11.77
C TRP A 61 4.19 -3.40 -12.11
N TYR A 62 3.64 -2.37 -12.70
CA TYR A 62 4.33 -1.11 -13.04
C TYR A 62 4.78 -0.32 -11.80
N THR A 63 4.26 -0.64 -10.62
CA THR A 63 4.76 -0.07 -9.36
C THR A 63 5.91 -0.88 -8.76
N SER A 64 6.15 -2.10 -9.22
CA SER A 64 7.09 -3.05 -8.62
C SER A 64 8.21 -3.51 -9.55
N ILE A 65 7.86 -4.05 -10.72
CA ILE A 65 8.82 -4.64 -11.67
C ILE A 65 9.60 -3.54 -12.39
N HIS A 66 8.93 -2.45 -12.72
CA HIS A 66 9.53 -1.26 -13.33
C HIS A 66 8.95 -0.01 -12.68
N PRO A 67 9.36 0.29 -11.41
CA PRO A 67 8.78 1.38 -10.66
C PRO A 67 9.03 2.72 -11.37
N GLU A 68 7.95 3.35 -11.77
CA GLU A 68 7.98 4.68 -12.35
C GLU A 68 8.24 5.72 -11.27
N LYS A 69 8.79 6.87 -11.68
CA LYS A 69 8.99 7.98 -10.74
C LYS A 69 7.66 8.62 -10.40
N GLY A 70 7.47 8.93 -9.13
CA GLY A 70 6.32 9.69 -8.68
C GLY A 70 6.26 11.09 -9.32
N ILE A 71 5.05 11.53 -9.63
CA ILE A 71 4.78 12.79 -10.31
C ILE A 71 3.96 13.77 -9.49
N PHE A 72 3.30 13.31 -8.42
CA PHE A 72 2.46 14.13 -7.54
C PHE A 72 3.25 14.71 -6.38
N THR A 73 2.84 15.90 -5.94
CA THR A 73 3.29 16.57 -4.72
C THR A 73 2.25 16.40 -3.62
N PHE A 74 2.57 16.76 -2.36
CA PHE A 74 1.58 16.76 -1.30
C PHE A 74 0.49 17.81 -1.54
N ASN A 75 0.86 18.96 -2.13
CA ASN A 75 -0.10 19.99 -2.51
C ASN A 75 -1.12 19.52 -3.55
N ASP A 76 -0.74 18.61 -4.45
CA ASP A 76 -1.70 18.01 -5.40
C ASP A 76 -2.75 17.18 -4.67
N ILE A 77 -2.35 16.45 -3.62
CA ILE A 77 -3.29 15.68 -2.77
C ILE A 77 -4.23 16.62 -2.02
N ILE A 78 -3.70 17.68 -1.40
CA ILE A 78 -4.50 18.69 -0.71
C ILE A 78 -5.55 19.27 -1.64
N LYS A 79 -5.12 19.67 -2.84
CA LYS A 79 -6.01 20.28 -3.84
C LYS A 79 -7.19 19.40 -4.21
N ILE A 80 -6.99 18.09 -4.38
CA ILE A 80 -8.09 17.16 -4.69
C ILE A 80 -9.13 17.15 -3.58
N TYR A 81 -8.70 17.16 -2.30
CA TYR A 81 -9.64 17.25 -1.18
C TYR A 81 -10.33 18.61 -1.07
N ASP A 82 -9.63 19.69 -1.38
CA ASP A 82 -10.23 21.04 -1.39
C ASP A 82 -11.30 21.19 -2.48
N GLU A 83 -11.12 20.50 -3.61
CA GLU A 83 -12.07 20.45 -4.72
C GLU A 83 -13.23 19.47 -4.50
N ASN A 84 -13.10 18.53 -3.54
CA ASN A 84 -14.09 17.49 -3.23
C ASN A 84 -14.29 17.36 -1.71
N PRO A 85 -14.78 18.41 -1.04
CA PRO A 85 -14.85 18.45 0.44
C PRO A 85 -15.81 17.43 1.06
N GLU A 86 -16.70 16.84 0.26
CA GLU A 86 -17.62 15.77 0.69
C GLU A 86 -16.91 14.40 0.82
N ILE A 87 -15.73 14.22 0.23
CA ILE A 87 -15.00 12.96 0.31
C ILE A 87 -14.21 12.90 1.63
N THR A 88 -14.62 11.99 2.50
CA THR A 88 -14.00 11.77 3.82
C THR A 88 -13.25 10.43 3.91
N GLU A 89 -12.98 9.81 2.79
CA GLU A 89 -12.22 8.56 2.70
C GLU A 89 -10.95 8.73 1.88
N MET A 90 -9.89 8.09 2.32
CA MET A 90 -8.61 7.98 1.60
C MET A 90 -8.25 6.51 1.46
N MET A 91 -7.89 6.07 0.28
CA MET A 91 -7.31 4.75 0.04
C MET A 91 -5.83 4.93 -0.32
N LEU A 92 -4.94 4.58 0.60
CA LEU A 92 -3.51 4.57 0.37
C LEU A 92 -3.10 3.19 -0.14
N THR A 93 -2.80 3.09 -1.40
CA THR A 93 -2.52 1.86 -2.12
C THR A 93 -1.25 1.99 -2.98
N GLY A 94 -1.01 1.06 -3.87
CA GLY A 94 0.07 1.14 -4.85
C GLY A 94 0.86 -0.13 -4.99
N GLY A 95 2.18 -0.02 -5.00
CA GLY A 95 3.09 -1.14 -4.84
C GLY A 95 3.08 -1.61 -3.39
N SER A 96 3.79 -0.88 -2.52
CA SER A 96 3.84 -1.11 -1.08
C SER A 96 3.93 0.23 -0.36
N PRO A 97 2.81 0.79 0.14
CA PRO A 97 2.81 2.09 0.81
C PRO A 97 3.75 2.13 2.02
N THR A 98 3.95 1.00 2.71
CA THR A 98 4.83 0.91 3.87
C THR A 98 6.33 1.13 3.55
N MET A 99 6.71 1.20 2.27
CA MET A 99 8.05 1.59 1.85
C MET A 99 8.31 3.10 1.94
N VAL A 100 7.29 3.90 2.17
CA VAL A 100 7.36 5.37 2.25
C VAL A 100 6.77 5.87 3.58
N PRO A 101 7.38 5.50 4.72
CA PRO A 101 6.82 5.77 6.05
C PRO A 101 6.61 7.25 6.36
N ASP A 102 7.50 8.14 5.89
CA ASP A 102 7.35 9.58 6.10
C ASP A 102 6.08 10.12 5.42
N LEU A 103 5.79 9.66 4.19
CA LEU A 103 4.55 10.01 3.49
C LEU A 103 3.32 9.44 4.22
N CYS A 104 3.38 8.20 4.66
CA CYS A 104 2.28 7.58 5.41
C CYS A 104 1.98 8.37 6.68
N ASN A 105 3.01 8.78 7.43
CA ASN A 105 2.85 9.57 8.64
C ASN A 105 2.21 10.93 8.36
N GLU A 106 2.69 11.65 7.35
CA GLU A 106 2.15 12.96 6.97
C GLU A 106 0.69 12.87 6.52
N LEU A 107 0.34 11.80 5.77
CA LEU A 107 -1.05 11.56 5.39
C LEU A 107 -1.95 11.26 6.59
N THR A 108 -1.44 10.59 7.65
CA THR A 108 -2.24 10.39 8.87
C THR A 108 -2.49 11.69 9.62
N HIS A 109 -1.53 12.63 9.65
CA HIS A 109 -1.74 13.97 10.19
C HIS A 109 -2.79 14.73 9.42
N PHE A 110 -2.63 14.84 8.10
CA PHE A 110 -3.58 15.50 7.21
C PHE A 110 -5.01 14.96 7.36
N ALA A 111 -5.13 13.63 7.41
CA ALA A 111 -6.41 12.97 7.56
C ALA A 111 -7.05 13.22 8.93
N HIS A 112 -6.25 13.19 10.00
CA HIS A 112 -6.71 13.48 11.34
C HIS A 112 -7.27 14.91 11.46
N GLU A 113 -6.56 15.90 10.93
CA GLU A 113 -6.98 17.29 10.95
C GLU A 113 -8.28 17.56 10.18
N ARG A 114 -8.55 16.78 9.13
CA ARG A 114 -9.72 16.94 8.26
C ARG A 114 -10.84 15.93 8.52
N GLY A 115 -10.70 15.03 9.48
CA GLY A 115 -11.70 13.99 9.76
C GLY A 115 -11.82 12.96 8.63
N ILE A 116 -10.73 12.71 7.89
CA ILE A 116 -10.65 11.73 6.81
C ILE A 116 -10.26 10.36 7.39
N CYS A 117 -10.94 9.31 6.96
CA CYS A 117 -10.59 7.93 7.31
C CYS A 117 -9.64 7.35 6.27
N ILE A 118 -8.45 6.92 6.69
CA ILE A 118 -7.48 6.27 5.79
C ILE A 118 -7.64 4.76 5.84
N THR A 119 -7.86 4.14 4.67
CA THR A 119 -7.61 2.72 4.45
C THR A 119 -6.22 2.56 3.85
N ILE A 120 -5.31 1.84 4.53
CA ILE A 120 -4.05 1.42 3.93
C ILE A 120 -4.16 0.00 3.37
N GLU A 121 -3.81 -0.17 2.10
CA GLU A 121 -3.66 -1.49 1.46
C GLU A 121 -2.19 -1.88 1.50
N THR A 122 -1.87 -2.93 2.23
CA THR A 122 -0.49 -3.39 2.42
C THR A 122 -0.38 -4.90 2.33
N GLU A 123 0.74 -5.38 1.84
CA GLU A 123 1.07 -6.82 1.85
C GLU A 123 1.67 -7.28 3.20
N GLY A 124 1.92 -6.35 4.14
CA GLY A 124 2.41 -6.67 5.46
C GLY A 124 3.90 -7.03 5.54
N SER A 125 4.71 -6.69 4.54
CA SER A 125 6.17 -6.96 4.58
C SER A 125 6.92 -6.07 5.55
N HIS A 126 6.40 -4.87 5.83
CA HIS A 126 6.98 -3.90 6.75
C HIS A 126 5.93 -3.36 7.71
N PHE A 127 6.28 -3.30 8.99
CA PHE A 127 5.55 -2.51 9.96
C PHE A 127 6.06 -1.07 9.92
N ILE A 128 5.13 -0.12 9.92
CA ILE A 128 5.43 1.30 10.11
C ILE A 128 4.63 1.83 11.31
N GLU A 129 5.26 2.67 12.09
CA GLU A 129 4.62 3.39 13.17
C GLU A 129 4.32 4.82 12.69
N THR A 130 3.07 5.25 12.84
CA THR A 130 2.60 6.59 12.48
C THR A 130 2.05 7.29 13.72
N ASP A 131 2.00 8.63 13.71
CA ASP A 131 1.53 9.38 14.88
C ASP A 131 0.02 9.17 15.14
N TYR A 132 -0.75 8.95 14.06
CA TYR A 132 -2.16 8.56 14.13
C TYR A 132 -2.35 7.19 13.44
N PRO A 133 -3.14 6.28 14.01
CA PRO A 133 -3.40 4.99 13.36
C PRO A 133 -4.20 5.17 12.08
N PHE A 134 -4.02 4.25 11.14
CA PHE A 134 -4.94 4.14 10.00
C PHE A 134 -6.34 3.74 10.49
N GLY A 135 -7.37 4.26 9.84
CA GLY A 135 -8.76 3.91 10.14
C GLY A 135 -9.13 2.49 9.74
N LEU A 136 -8.43 1.93 8.74
CA LEU A 136 -8.56 0.53 8.34
C LEU A 136 -7.25 0.03 7.73
N VAL A 137 -6.82 -1.18 8.11
CA VAL A 137 -5.73 -1.90 7.44
C VAL A 137 -6.31 -3.01 6.57
N SER A 138 -6.22 -2.86 5.25
CA SER A 138 -6.52 -3.92 4.28
C SER A 138 -5.25 -4.73 4.04
N LEU A 139 -5.11 -5.84 4.77
CA LEU A 139 -3.91 -6.66 4.79
C LEU A 139 -3.99 -7.78 3.74
N SER A 140 -3.09 -7.73 2.76
CA SER A 140 -3.01 -8.68 1.65
C SER A 140 -1.70 -9.47 1.67
N PRO A 141 -1.47 -10.37 2.64
CA PRO A 141 -0.24 -11.16 2.69
C PRO A 141 -0.11 -12.03 1.45
N LYS A 142 1.12 -12.22 0.99
CA LYS A 142 1.40 -12.94 -0.25
C LYS A 142 1.75 -14.40 0.06
N PHE A 143 0.82 -15.31 -0.29
CA PHE A 143 0.99 -16.74 -0.08
C PHE A 143 1.88 -17.38 -1.17
N SER A 144 2.09 -18.70 -1.09
CA SER A 144 2.95 -19.42 -2.02
C SER A 144 2.54 -19.30 -3.48
N ASN A 145 1.23 -19.14 -3.74
CA ASN A 145 0.67 -18.91 -5.08
C ASN A 145 1.12 -17.61 -5.75
N SER A 146 1.75 -16.70 -5.02
CA SER A 146 2.25 -15.42 -5.56
C SER A 146 3.71 -15.49 -6.02
N VAL A 147 4.39 -16.63 -5.80
CA VAL A 147 5.81 -16.78 -6.10
C VAL A 147 6.02 -16.95 -7.60
N PRO A 148 6.86 -16.10 -8.23
CA PRO A 148 7.13 -16.26 -9.65
C PRO A 148 7.90 -17.56 -9.93
N ALA A 149 7.58 -18.23 -11.04
CA ALA A 149 8.35 -19.39 -11.49
C ALA A 149 9.62 -18.96 -12.23
N LEU A 150 10.64 -19.83 -12.21
CA LEU A 150 11.83 -19.65 -13.03
C LEU A 150 11.45 -19.53 -14.51
N ASP A 151 12.23 -18.74 -15.22
CA ASP A 151 12.13 -18.56 -16.68
C ASP A 151 10.79 -17.98 -17.19
N VAL A 152 9.91 -17.55 -16.28
CA VAL A 152 8.74 -16.75 -16.67
C VAL A 152 9.22 -15.35 -17.07
N THR A 153 8.68 -14.85 -18.17
CA THR A 153 9.01 -13.51 -18.65
C THR A 153 8.19 -12.44 -17.91
N THR A 154 8.87 -11.45 -17.35
CA THR A 154 8.20 -10.27 -16.76
C THR A 154 7.52 -9.43 -17.84
N PRO A 155 6.56 -8.55 -17.49
CA PRO A 155 5.95 -7.61 -18.44
C PRO A 155 6.95 -6.73 -19.18
N MET A 156 8.18 -6.56 -18.64
CA MET A 156 9.28 -5.80 -19.25
C MET A 156 10.25 -6.68 -20.07
N GLY A 157 9.90 -7.93 -20.35
CA GLY A 157 10.70 -8.83 -21.15
C GLY A 157 11.92 -9.46 -20.45
N LYS A 158 12.10 -9.24 -19.15
CA LYS A 158 13.18 -9.86 -18.36
C LYS A 158 12.72 -11.24 -17.85
N LEU A 159 13.58 -12.25 -17.95
CA LEU A 159 13.33 -13.54 -17.32
C LEU A 159 13.46 -13.46 -15.80
N VAL A 160 12.60 -14.21 -15.11
CA VAL A 160 12.70 -14.39 -13.66
C VAL A 160 13.93 -15.25 -13.35
N ASP A 161 14.77 -14.75 -12.47
CA ASP A 161 15.94 -15.46 -11.95
C ASP A 161 15.71 -15.92 -10.50
N GLN A 162 16.57 -16.82 -10.01
CA GLN A 162 16.48 -17.36 -8.65
C GLN A 162 16.57 -16.24 -7.60
N LYS A 163 17.35 -15.21 -7.84
CA LYS A 163 17.49 -14.08 -6.91
C LYS A 163 16.16 -13.34 -6.70
N MET A 164 15.37 -13.19 -7.75
CA MET A 164 14.03 -12.58 -7.67
C MET A 164 13.08 -13.43 -6.84
N ILE A 165 13.11 -14.75 -7.04
CA ILE A 165 12.32 -15.73 -6.26
C ILE A 165 12.72 -15.68 -4.78
N ASP A 166 14.00 -15.73 -4.47
CA ASP A 166 14.52 -15.74 -3.11
C ASP A 166 14.14 -14.45 -2.36
N GLN A 167 14.27 -13.30 -3.02
CA GLN A 167 13.86 -12.01 -2.45
C GLN A 167 12.36 -11.96 -2.18
N HIS A 168 11.54 -12.44 -3.11
CA HIS A 168 10.10 -12.52 -2.92
C HIS A 168 9.75 -13.42 -1.74
N ASN A 169 10.30 -14.63 -1.68
CA ASN A 169 10.06 -15.58 -0.60
C ASN A 169 10.49 -15.07 0.77
N LYS A 170 11.58 -14.34 0.85
CA LYS A 170 12.07 -13.74 2.11
C LYS A 170 11.07 -12.75 2.73
N LEU A 171 10.32 -12.04 1.90
CA LEU A 171 9.49 -10.91 2.35
C LEU A 171 7.99 -11.19 2.30
N ARG A 172 7.52 -12.14 1.46
CA ARG A 172 6.10 -12.33 1.15
C ARG A 172 5.20 -12.62 2.36
N LEU A 173 5.76 -13.18 3.43
CA LEU A 173 5.02 -13.50 4.64
C LEU A 173 5.86 -13.16 5.88
N ASN A 174 6.04 -11.87 6.14
CA ASN A 174 6.72 -11.39 7.34
C ASN A 174 5.76 -11.40 8.53
N LYS A 175 5.68 -12.54 9.22
CA LYS A 175 4.77 -12.74 10.36
C LYS A 175 4.98 -11.74 11.50
N GLU A 176 6.22 -11.29 11.71
CA GLU A 176 6.53 -10.29 12.74
C GLU A 176 5.96 -8.92 12.39
N ALA A 177 6.18 -8.45 11.15
CA ALA A 177 5.63 -7.18 10.69
C ALA A 177 4.10 -7.20 10.67
N ILE A 178 3.51 -8.30 10.20
CA ILE A 178 2.06 -8.51 10.20
C ILE A 178 1.52 -8.40 11.63
N ARG A 179 2.10 -9.14 12.58
CA ARG A 179 1.65 -9.10 13.99
C ARG A 179 1.74 -7.71 14.57
N LYS A 180 2.88 -7.01 14.40
CA LYS A 180 3.05 -5.64 14.88
C LYS A 180 2.00 -4.69 14.27
N THR A 181 1.68 -4.85 12.98
CA THR A 181 0.65 -4.06 12.31
C THR A 181 -0.73 -4.30 12.94
N LEU A 182 -1.10 -5.55 13.20
CA LEU A 182 -2.38 -5.90 13.81
C LEU A 182 -2.48 -5.50 15.29
N ASP A 183 -1.37 -5.58 16.03
CA ASP A 183 -1.32 -5.14 17.42
C ASP A 183 -1.43 -3.61 17.56
N TYR A 184 -0.97 -2.88 16.54
CA TYR A 184 -0.97 -1.42 16.53
C TYR A 184 -2.30 -0.81 16.04
N HIS A 185 -2.96 -1.45 15.08
CA HIS A 185 -4.20 -0.96 14.48
C HIS A 185 -5.41 -1.76 14.96
N THR A 186 -6.50 -1.07 15.28
CA THR A 186 -7.70 -1.69 15.88
C THR A 186 -8.69 -2.23 14.85
N ASP A 187 -8.64 -1.74 13.60
CA ASP A 187 -9.53 -2.15 12.53
C ASP A 187 -8.74 -2.68 11.33
N TYR A 188 -9.01 -3.92 10.95
CA TYR A 188 -8.34 -4.57 9.84
C TYR A 188 -9.19 -5.67 9.21
N HIS A 189 -8.88 -5.99 7.96
CA HIS A 189 -9.35 -7.20 7.32
C HIS A 189 -8.25 -7.86 6.49
N TYR A 190 -8.39 -9.17 6.25
CA TYR A 190 -7.49 -9.91 5.36
C TYR A 190 -8.08 -9.99 3.95
N LYS A 191 -7.23 -9.71 2.95
CA LYS A 191 -7.59 -9.75 1.53
C LYS A 191 -6.55 -10.54 0.72
N PRO A 192 -6.38 -11.84 0.94
CA PRO A 192 -5.45 -12.66 0.16
C PRO A 192 -5.96 -12.84 -1.27
N VAL A 193 -5.03 -13.02 -2.21
CA VAL A 193 -5.38 -13.41 -3.59
C VAL A 193 -5.67 -14.90 -3.60
N TYR A 194 -6.90 -15.26 -3.96
CA TYR A 194 -7.35 -16.64 -4.08
C TYR A 194 -7.29 -17.11 -5.55
N ASP A 195 -6.61 -18.22 -5.80
CA ASP A 195 -6.41 -18.80 -7.14
C ASP A 195 -7.26 -20.07 -7.41
N GLY A 196 -8.20 -20.39 -6.51
CA GLY A 196 -9.04 -21.56 -6.62
C GLY A 196 -8.43 -22.85 -6.09
N THR A 197 -7.19 -22.83 -5.58
CA THR A 197 -6.55 -24.01 -5.00
C THR A 197 -6.82 -24.15 -3.52
N LYS A 198 -6.82 -25.41 -3.01
CA LYS A 198 -6.98 -25.69 -1.57
C LYS A 198 -5.77 -25.25 -0.73
N GLU A 199 -4.63 -25.01 -1.36
CA GLU A 199 -3.37 -24.62 -0.68
C GLU A 199 -3.40 -23.19 -0.17
N ASN A 200 -4.41 -22.41 -0.57
CA ASN A 200 -4.57 -21.00 -0.22
C ASN A 200 -5.72 -20.72 0.76
N ILE A 201 -6.22 -21.75 1.44
CA ILE A 201 -7.28 -21.66 2.44
C ILE A 201 -6.70 -21.90 3.84
#